data_e31b5ea021a741d6f1e9d7ff39bda047
#
_entry.id   e31b5ea021a741d6f1e9d7ff39bda047
#
_cell.length_a   1.000
_cell.length_b   1.000
_cell.length_c   1.000
_cell.angle_alpha   90.00
_cell.angle_beta   90.00
_cell.angle_gamma   90.00
#
_symmetry.space_group_name_H-M   'P 1'
#
loop_
_entity.id
_entity.type
_entity.pdbx_description
1 polymer ?
#
loop_
_entity_poly.entity_id
_entity_poly.type
_entity_poly.pdbx_seq_one_letter_code
_entity_poly.pdbx_strand_id
1 'polypeptide(L)'
;MVMGGLLAGGGYVGACLFVAVHPTTVNVGHRPIQPVPFSHKIHAGQLKLDCRYCHNTVDRAAHAAIPPTATCGNCHGGNLVTEDKRALSNIHIASKKLEPVRSSLETDESIDWIRVHDLPDFVYFNHSAHVTRGVSCVHCHGRVDQMEVVSQVHTLSMKF
;
A
#
# COMPACT_ATOMS: atom_id res chain seq x y z
N MET A 1 -26.20 40.36 21.41
CA MET A 1 -24.81 39.96 21.13
C MET A 1 -24.49 38.54 21.65
N VAL A 2 -24.90 38.12 22.86
CA VAL A 2 -24.59 36.81 23.45
C VAL A 2 -25.09 35.65 22.59
N MET A 3 -26.35 35.72 22.08
CA MET A 3 -26.95 34.66 21.27
C MET A 3 -26.20 34.43 19.93
N GLY A 4 -25.71 35.49 19.29
CA GLY A 4 -24.89 35.37 18.07
C GLY A 4 -23.57 34.71 18.33
N GLY A 5 -22.92 34.95 19.47
CA GLY A 5 -21.70 34.31 19.88
C GLY A 5 -21.87 32.80 20.16
N LEU A 6 -23.00 32.42 20.81
CA LEU A 6 -23.31 31.01 21.07
C LEU A 6 -23.57 30.21 19.78
N LEU A 7 -24.29 30.80 18.81
CA LEU A 7 -24.54 30.16 17.52
C LEU A 7 -23.27 30.01 16.71
N ALA A 8 -22.44 31.06 16.66
CA ALA A 8 -21.17 31.00 15.94
C ALA A 8 -20.18 30.00 16.59
N GLY A 9 -20.08 30.02 17.92
CA GLY A 9 -19.21 29.08 18.66
C GLY A 9 -19.68 27.61 18.52
N GLY A 10 -20.98 27.37 18.66
CA GLY A 10 -21.59 26.05 18.46
C GLY A 10 -21.40 25.54 17.02
N GLY A 11 -21.59 26.42 16.03
CA GLY A 11 -21.35 26.10 14.62
C GLY A 11 -19.87 25.75 14.33
N TYR A 12 -18.95 26.51 14.90
CA TYR A 12 -17.51 26.23 14.78
C TYR A 12 -17.12 24.88 15.40
N VAL A 13 -17.58 24.62 16.64
CA VAL A 13 -17.29 23.31 17.30
C VAL A 13 -17.91 22.16 16.51
N GLY A 14 -19.18 22.33 16.02
CA GLY A 14 -19.80 21.31 15.17
C GLY A 14 -19.05 21.03 13.89
N ALA A 15 -18.55 22.07 13.22
CA ALA A 15 -17.72 21.94 12.03
C ALA A 15 -16.39 21.23 12.33
N CYS A 16 -15.72 21.58 13.42
CA CYS A 16 -14.48 20.91 13.85
C CYS A 16 -14.71 19.41 14.14
N LEU A 17 -15.78 19.07 14.86
CA LEU A 17 -16.13 17.69 15.14
C LEU A 17 -16.47 16.91 13.86
N PHE A 18 -17.23 17.52 12.95
CA PHE A 18 -17.55 16.91 11.65
C PHE A 18 -16.28 16.61 10.86
N VAL A 19 -15.36 17.55 10.73
CA VAL A 19 -14.09 17.35 10.05
C VAL A 19 -13.25 16.27 10.74
N ALA A 20 -13.16 16.31 12.08
CA ALA A 20 -12.36 15.36 12.85
C ALA A 20 -12.80 13.89 12.71
N VAL A 21 -14.12 13.64 12.54
CA VAL A 21 -14.66 12.28 12.40
C VAL A 21 -14.93 11.87 10.95
N HIS A 22 -14.76 12.79 10.00
CA HIS A 22 -15.05 12.50 8.60
C HIS A 22 -14.05 11.46 8.03
N PRO A 23 -14.53 10.46 7.25
CA PRO A 23 -13.67 9.41 6.72
C PRO A 23 -12.43 9.89 5.95
N THR A 24 -12.55 11.03 5.23
CA THR A 24 -11.41 11.60 4.49
C THR A 24 -10.30 12.14 5.39
N THR A 25 -10.60 12.52 6.63
CA THR A 25 -9.60 13.00 7.59
C THR A 25 -8.67 11.87 8.05
N VAL A 26 -9.15 10.63 8.00
CA VAL A 26 -8.40 9.41 8.36
C VAL A 26 -8.03 8.59 7.13
N ASN A 27 -7.99 9.21 5.97
CA ASN A 27 -7.59 8.62 4.70
C ASN A 27 -8.40 7.40 4.23
N VAL A 28 -9.57 7.15 4.79
CA VAL A 28 -10.45 6.08 4.30
C VAL A 28 -10.88 6.38 2.86
N GLY A 29 -10.67 5.40 1.98
CA GLY A 29 -10.92 5.56 0.55
C GLY A 29 -9.73 6.16 -0.22
N HIS A 30 -8.62 6.52 0.44
CA HIS A 30 -7.41 6.98 -0.26
C HIS A 30 -6.93 5.92 -1.23
N ARG A 31 -6.84 6.30 -2.50
CA ARG A 31 -6.57 5.40 -3.61
C ARG A 31 -5.74 6.12 -4.69
N PRO A 32 -4.45 6.38 -4.43
CA PRO A 32 -3.61 7.13 -5.34
C PRO A 32 -3.31 6.35 -6.63
N ILE A 33 -3.08 7.09 -7.71
CA ILE A 33 -2.55 6.51 -8.94
C ILE A 33 -1.08 6.20 -8.71
N GLN A 34 -0.70 4.95 -8.92
CA GLN A 34 0.66 4.48 -8.73
C GLN A 34 1.48 4.60 -10.03
N PRO A 35 2.81 4.76 -9.95
CA PRO A 35 3.68 4.81 -11.13
C PRO A 35 3.64 3.52 -11.96
N VAL A 36 3.41 2.38 -11.31
CA VAL A 36 3.11 1.11 -11.97
C VAL A 36 1.69 0.71 -11.61
N PRO A 37 0.80 0.47 -12.59
CA PRO A 37 -0.57 0.03 -12.32
C PRO A 37 -0.59 -1.44 -11.90
N PHE A 38 -0.04 -1.71 -10.71
CA PHE A 38 0.04 -3.05 -10.13
C PHE A 38 -1.32 -3.51 -9.61
N SER A 39 -1.76 -4.70 -10.03
CA SER A 39 -3.01 -5.30 -9.60
C SER A 39 -2.77 -6.43 -8.57
N HIS A 40 -3.11 -6.19 -7.32
CA HIS A 40 -3.11 -7.24 -6.31
C HIS A 40 -4.14 -8.34 -6.63
N LYS A 41 -5.26 -7.98 -7.25
CA LYS A 41 -6.28 -8.94 -7.69
C LYS A 41 -5.72 -9.99 -8.64
N ILE A 42 -4.83 -9.61 -9.56
CA ILE A 42 -4.18 -10.57 -10.44
C ILE A 42 -3.17 -11.42 -9.65
N HIS A 43 -2.23 -10.78 -8.94
CA HIS A 43 -1.10 -11.46 -8.31
C HIS A 43 -1.52 -12.30 -7.09
N ALA A 44 -2.17 -11.70 -6.11
CA ALA A 44 -2.60 -12.40 -4.91
C ALA A 44 -3.97 -13.10 -5.08
N GLY A 45 -4.88 -12.49 -5.84
CA GLY A 45 -6.24 -13.03 -6.03
C GLY A 45 -6.30 -14.19 -7.01
N GLN A 46 -5.78 -14.02 -8.22
CA GLN A 46 -5.88 -15.04 -9.28
C GLN A 46 -4.69 -16.01 -9.28
N LEU A 47 -3.46 -15.48 -9.24
CA LEU A 47 -2.25 -16.30 -9.24
C LEU A 47 -1.93 -16.92 -7.86
N LYS A 48 -2.64 -16.50 -6.80
CA LYS A 48 -2.49 -17.01 -5.44
C LYS A 48 -1.07 -16.85 -4.86
N LEU A 49 -0.35 -15.80 -5.28
CA LEU A 49 0.92 -15.48 -4.65
C LEU A 49 0.70 -15.07 -3.19
N ASP A 50 1.48 -15.66 -2.28
CA ASP A 50 1.44 -15.29 -0.86
C ASP A 50 1.89 -13.84 -0.68
N CYS A 51 1.23 -13.11 0.23
CA CYS A 51 1.56 -11.71 0.54
C CYS A 51 3.04 -11.55 0.91
N ARG A 52 3.60 -12.52 1.63
CA ARG A 52 4.99 -12.52 2.11
C ARG A 52 6.01 -12.83 1.02
N TYR A 53 5.59 -13.28 -0.15
CA TYR A 53 6.50 -13.40 -1.29
C TYR A 53 7.03 -12.03 -1.70
N CYS A 54 6.18 -11.02 -1.69
CA CYS A 54 6.53 -9.65 -2.01
C CYS A 54 6.85 -8.83 -0.75
N HIS A 55 6.02 -8.91 0.29
CA HIS A 55 6.21 -8.19 1.56
C HIS A 55 6.98 -9.06 2.57
N ASN A 56 8.22 -9.40 2.23
CA ASN A 56 9.00 -10.44 2.91
C ASN A 56 9.62 -10.01 4.25
N THR A 57 9.35 -8.80 4.72
CA THR A 57 9.85 -8.28 6.00
C THR A 57 8.79 -8.22 7.09
N VAL A 58 7.51 -8.46 6.76
CA VAL A 58 6.37 -8.24 7.69
C VAL A 58 6.42 -9.12 8.94
N ASP A 59 7.08 -10.26 8.89
CA ASP A 59 7.24 -11.18 10.02
C ASP A 59 8.48 -10.87 10.89
N ARG A 60 9.36 -9.96 10.45
CA ARG A 60 10.65 -9.65 11.08
C ARG A 60 10.84 -8.19 11.42
N ALA A 61 10.19 -7.29 10.70
CA ALA A 61 10.39 -5.84 10.82
C ALA A 61 9.12 -5.10 11.21
N ALA A 62 9.29 -3.89 11.75
CA ALA A 62 8.18 -3.00 12.04
C ALA A 62 7.46 -2.54 10.77
N HIS A 63 8.20 -2.29 9.69
CA HIS A 63 7.65 -1.85 8.43
C HIS A 63 7.51 -3.02 7.43
N ALA A 64 6.35 -3.11 6.80
CA ALA A 64 6.17 -3.94 5.61
C ALA A 64 6.91 -3.24 4.46
N ALA A 65 8.00 -3.82 3.99
CA ALA A 65 8.71 -3.26 2.86
C ALA A 65 7.87 -3.35 1.59
N ILE A 66 7.99 -2.33 0.73
CA ILE A 66 7.67 -2.47 -0.68
C ILE A 66 8.74 -3.41 -1.25
N PRO A 67 8.36 -4.45 -2.03
CA PRO A 67 9.35 -5.37 -2.57
C PRO A 67 10.34 -4.64 -3.48
N PRO A 68 11.63 -5.03 -3.47
CA PRO A 68 12.60 -4.51 -4.43
C PRO A 68 12.14 -4.85 -5.85
N THR A 69 12.47 -4.01 -6.83
CA THR A 69 12.08 -4.21 -8.24
C THR A 69 12.55 -5.55 -8.80
N ALA A 70 13.66 -6.09 -8.28
CA ALA A 70 14.13 -7.42 -8.62
C ALA A 70 13.10 -8.53 -8.37
N THR A 71 12.20 -8.37 -7.39
CA THR A 71 11.10 -9.31 -7.17
C THR A 71 10.11 -9.32 -8.35
N CYS A 72 9.84 -8.15 -8.93
CA CYS A 72 9.04 -8.01 -10.15
C CYS A 72 9.78 -8.65 -11.34
N GLY A 73 11.09 -8.48 -11.37
CA GLY A 73 12.00 -9.02 -12.36
C GLY A 73 11.95 -10.55 -12.50
N ASN A 74 11.62 -11.27 -11.43
CA ASN A 74 11.47 -12.74 -11.48
C ASN A 74 10.46 -13.19 -12.56
N CYS A 75 9.44 -12.36 -12.85
CA CYS A 75 8.43 -12.65 -13.86
C CYS A 75 8.43 -11.65 -15.02
N HIS A 76 8.83 -10.42 -14.81
CA HIS A 76 8.73 -9.32 -15.76
C HIS A 76 10.09 -8.74 -16.20
N GLY A 77 11.18 -9.38 -15.85
CA GLY A 77 12.54 -8.86 -16.10
C GLY A 77 13.01 -8.95 -17.54
N GLY A 78 12.33 -9.71 -18.36
CA GLY A 78 12.69 -9.84 -19.77
C GLY A 78 14.03 -10.55 -19.97
N ASN A 79 14.80 -10.06 -20.94
CA ASN A 79 16.12 -10.57 -21.28
C ASN A 79 17.24 -9.96 -20.40
N LEU A 80 16.89 -9.26 -19.34
CA LEU A 80 17.89 -8.83 -18.36
C LEU A 80 18.51 -10.07 -17.74
N VAL A 81 19.71 -10.35 -18.17
CA VAL A 81 20.49 -11.48 -17.68
C VAL A 81 21.10 -11.05 -16.36
N THR A 82 20.67 -11.67 -15.26
CA THR A 82 21.41 -11.58 -14.01
C THR A 82 22.79 -12.21 -14.18
N GLU A 83 23.76 -11.86 -13.36
CA GLU A 83 25.12 -12.45 -13.39
C GLU A 83 25.09 -13.98 -13.41
N ASP A 84 24.07 -14.60 -12.82
CA ASP A 84 23.81 -16.04 -12.82
C ASP A 84 23.28 -16.60 -14.15
N LYS A 85 23.16 -15.79 -15.20
CA LYS A 85 22.62 -16.18 -16.51
C LYS A 85 21.24 -16.83 -16.46
N ARG A 86 20.46 -16.61 -15.41
CA ARG A 86 19.06 -17.00 -15.36
C ARG A 86 18.26 -16.06 -16.25
N ALA A 87 17.68 -16.60 -17.30
CA ALA A 87 16.68 -15.89 -18.07
C ALA A 87 15.49 -15.57 -17.15
N LEU A 88 15.28 -14.29 -16.84
CA LEU A 88 14.10 -13.86 -16.15
C LEU A 88 12.89 -14.09 -17.07
N SER A 89 11.75 -14.40 -16.48
CA SER A 89 10.54 -14.65 -17.26
C SER A 89 10.11 -13.40 -18.03
N ASN A 90 9.57 -13.60 -19.23
CA ASN A 90 9.16 -12.54 -20.16
C ASN A 90 7.67 -12.22 -20.08
N ILE A 91 7.02 -12.45 -18.94
CA ILE A 91 5.60 -12.20 -18.80
C ILE A 91 5.30 -10.72 -19.03
N HIS A 92 4.51 -10.44 -20.05
CA HIS A 92 4.08 -9.09 -20.45
C HIS A 92 5.23 -8.10 -20.74
N ILE A 93 6.40 -8.59 -21.15
CA ILE A 93 7.60 -7.75 -21.37
C ILE A 93 7.36 -6.54 -22.28
N ALA A 94 6.50 -6.67 -23.29
CA ALA A 94 6.19 -5.60 -24.22
C ALA A 94 5.15 -4.58 -23.69
N SER A 95 4.63 -4.81 -22.47
CA SER A 95 3.62 -3.91 -21.90
C SER A 95 4.24 -2.56 -21.53
N LYS A 96 3.65 -1.48 -22.03
CA LYS A 96 4.02 -0.10 -21.63
C LYS A 96 3.79 0.16 -20.13
N LYS A 97 2.86 -0.58 -19.50
CA LYS A 97 2.58 -0.46 -18.06
C LYS A 97 3.75 -0.92 -17.19
N LEU A 98 4.65 -1.74 -17.73
CA LEU A 98 5.83 -2.24 -17.05
C LEU A 98 7.10 -1.44 -17.38
N GLU A 99 6.98 -0.34 -18.09
CA GLU A 99 8.11 0.54 -18.40
C GLU A 99 8.87 0.99 -17.13
N PRO A 100 8.19 1.47 -16.06
CA PRO A 100 8.91 1.87 -14.86
C PRO A 100 9.64 0.69 -14.16
N VAL A 101 9.11 -0.54 -14.30
CA VAL A 101 9.78 -1.73 -13.77
C VAL A 101 11.05 -2.04 -14.54
N ARG A 102 11.01 -1.98 -15.88
CA ARG A 102 12.19 -2.20 -16.72
C ARG A 102 13.26 -1.14 -16.48
N SER A 103 12.86 0.14 -16.51
CA SER A 103 13.77 1.25 -16.23
C SER A 103 14.46 1.07 -14.87
N SER A 104 13.68 0.75 -13.83
CA SER A 104 14.23 0.51 -12.49
C SER A 104 15.21 -0.68 -12.45
N LEU A 105 14.96 -1.74 -13.20
CA LEU A 105 15.87 -2.90 -13.29
C LEU A 105 17.16 -2.57 -14.07
N GLU A 106 17.08 -1.65 -15.03
CA GLU A 106 18.23 -1.24 -15.85
C GLU A 106 19.13 -0.22 -15.13
N THR A 107 18.50 0.71 -14.39
CA THR A 107 19.21 1.84 -13.74
C THR A 107 19.56 1.58 -12.29
N ASP A 108 19.00 0.53 -11.68
CA ASP A 108 19.05 0.24 -10.23
C ASP A 108 18.43 1.36 -9.37
N GLU A 109 17.55 2.18 -9.97
CA GLU A 109 16.81 3.22 -9.27
C GLU A 109 15.47 2.69 -8.77
N SER A 110 15.10 3.02 -7.54
CA SER A 110 13.84 2.60 -6.95
C SER A 110 12.64 3.26 -7.62
N ILE A 111 11.53 2.54 -7.72
CA ILE A 111 10.25 3.11 -8.16
C ILE A 111 9.65 3.94 -7.02
N ASP A 112 9.27 5.17 -7.30
CA ASP A 112 8.66 6.10 -6.33
C ASP A 112 7.18 5.77 -6.08
N TRP A 113 6.94 4.74 -5.28
CA TRP A 113 5.59 4.34 -4.90
C TRP A 113 4.93 5.36 -3.97
N ILE A 114 3.64 5.61 -4.18
CA ILE A 114 2.84 6.50 -3.33
C ILE A 114 2.25 5.68 -2.17
N ARG A 115 2.47 6.17 -0.94
CA ARG A 115 1.93 5.53 0.27
C ARG A 115 0.40 5.52 0.24
N VAL A 116 -0.20 4.37 0.52
CA VAL A 116 -1.66 4.19 0.58
C VAL A 116 -2.14 4.19 2.03
N HIS A 117 -1.52 3.36 2.87
CA HIS A 117 -1.89 3.23 4.28
C HIS A 117 -0.99 4.12 5.13
N ASP A 118 -1.62 4.95 5.92
CA ASP A 118 -0.92 5.90 6.78
C ASP A 118 -1.48 5.88 8.19
N LEU A 119 -0.60 5.90 9.16
CA LEU A 119 -0.92 6.03 10.58
C LEU A 119 -0.47 7.42 11.05
N PRO A 120 -1.11 7.97 12.07
CA PRO A 120 -0.62 9.20 12.68
C PRO A 120 0.83 9.06 13.13
N ASP A 121 1.64 10.10 12.94
CA ASP A 121 3.10 10.09 13.19
C ASP A 121 3.50 9.72 14.62
N PHE A 122 2.58 9.86 15.57
CA PHE A 122 2.81 9.47 16.98
C PHE A 122 2.56 7.99 17.25
N VAL A 123 2.12 7.19 16.25
CA VAL A 123 1.84 5.75 16.42
C VAL A 123 3.04 4.93 16.02
N TYR A 124 3.62 4.23 16.98
CA TYR A 124 4.68 3.25 16.75
C TYR A 124 4.07 1.88 16.46
N PHE A 125 3.86 1.59 15.20
CA PHE A 125 3.29 0.31 14.76
C PHE A 125 4.38 -0.68 14.36
N ASN A 126 4.19 -1.94 14.74
CA ASN A 126 5.12 -3.00 14.36
C ASN A 126 4.37 -4.17 13.72
N HIS A 127 4.57 -4.38 12.41
CA HIS A 127 3.96 -5.49 11.68
C HIS A 127 4.35 -6.85 12.25
N SER A 128 5.62 -7.08 12.58
CA SER A 128 6.08 -8.39 13.03
C SER A 128 5.40 -8.83 14.31
N ALA A 129 5.11 -7.91 15.22
CA ALA A 129 4.40 -8.21 16.47
C ALA A 129 2.97 -8.73 16.23
N HIS A 130 2.31 -8.27 15.16
CA HIS A 130 0.95 -8.69 14.80
C HIS A 130 0.96 -9.97 13.96
N VAL A 131 1.81 -10.00 12.94
CA VAL A 131 1.89 -11.13 11.99
C VAL A 131 2.34 -12.42 12.69
N THR A 132 3.34 -12.35 13.56
CA THR A 132 3.82 -13.52 14.35
C THR A 132 2.78 -14.04 15.36
N ARG A 133 1.80 -13.21 15.73
CA ARG A 133 0.66 -13.60 16.56
C ARG A 133 -0.54 -14.09 15.76
N GLY A 134 -0.40 -14.24 14.44
CA GLY A 134 -1.44 -14.77 13.56
C GLY A 134 -2.52 -13.77 13.15
N VAL A 135 -2.30 -12.46 13.37
CA VAL A 135 -3.22 -11.44 12.86
C VAL A 135 -3.15 -11.42 11.35
N SER A 136 -4.28 -11.66 10.69
CA SER A 136 -4.36 -11.69 9.23
C SER A 136 -4.23 -10.29 8.62
N CYS A 137 -3.51 -10.18 7.51
CA CYS A 137 -3.35 -8.95 6.73
C CYS A 137 -4.69 -8.30 6.37
N VAL A 138 -5.70 -9.13 6.07
CA VAL A 138 -7.05 -8.70 5.68
C VAL A 138 -7.76 -7.91 6.77
N HIS A 139 -7.47 -8.17 8.05
CA HIS A 139 -8.09 -7.44 9.14
C HIS A 139 -7.82 -5.94 9.08
N CYS A 140 -6.62 -5.54 8.70
CA CYS A 140 -6.23 -4.12 8.67
C CYS A 140 -6.28 -3.54 7.25
N HIS A 141 -5.89 -4.33 6.25
CA HIS A 141 -5.78 -3.86 4.86
C HIS A 141 -7.03 -4.16 4.01
N GLY A 142 -8.01 -4.93 4.55
CA GLY A 142 -9.16 -5.40 3.78
C GLY A 142 -8.76 -6.45 2.73
N ARG A 143 -9.67 -6.72 1.81
CA ARG A 143 -9.49 -7.74 0.77
C ARG A 143 -8.64 -7.22 -0.39
N VAL A 144 -7.36 -6.92 -0.10
CA VAL A 144 -6.38 -6.41 -1.09
C VAL A 144 -6.26 -7.37 -2.27
N ASP A 145 -6.39 -8.67 -2.03
CA ASP A 145 -6.43 -9.72 -3.06
C ASP A 145 -7.59 -9.57 -4.06
N GLN A 146 -8.53 -8.68 -3.83
CA GLN A 146 -9.63 -8.35 -4.76
C GLN A 146 -9.50 -6.95 -5.38
N MET A 147 -8.45 -6.21 -5.05
CA MET A 147 -8.28 -4.83 -5.48
C MET A 147 -7.39 -4.74 -6.73
N GLU A 148 -7.91 -4.07 -7.76
CA GLU A 148 -7.10 -3.65 -8.92
C GLU A 148 -6.15 -2.51 -8.54
N VAL A 149 -6.65 -1.53 -7.78
CA VAL A 149 -5.88 -0.47 -7.17
C VAL A 149 -6.12 -0.51 -5.67
N VAL A 150 -5.06 -0.57 -4.90
CA VAL A 150 -5.15 -0.62 -3.44
C VAL A 150 -5.72 0.69 -2.90
N SER A 151 -6.60 0.56 -1.93
CA SER A 151 -7.16 1.69 -1.18
C SER A 151 -7.14 1.40 0.31
N GLN A 152 -7.03 2.44 1.11
CA GLN A 152 -7.21 2.32 2.55
C GLN A 152 -8.70 2.11 2.86
N VAL A 153 -9.07 0.97 3.42
CA VAL A 153 -10.48 0.62 3.71
C VAL A 153 -10.87 0.92 5.15
N HIS A 154 -9.92 0.91 6.08
CA HIS A 154 -10.15 1.13 7.49
C HIS A 154 -9.48 2.43 7.96
N THR A 155 -10.03 3.01 9.03
CA THR A 155 -9.46 4.24 9.63
C THR A 155 -8.07 4.04 10.20
N LEU A 156 -7.69 2.79 10.52
CA LEU A 156 -6.47 2.43 11.23
C LEU A 156 -6.28 3.18 12.56
N SER A 157 -7.40 3.68 13.13
CA SER A 157 -7.41 4.36 14.41
C SER A 157 -7.42 3.37 15.58
N MET A 158 -7.17 3.84 16.79
CA MET A 158 -7.16 3.01 18.02
C MET A 158 -8.51 2.31 18.32
N LYS A 159 -9.57 2.64 17.61
CA LYS A 159 -10.88 1.97 17.72
C LYS A 159 -11.00 0.75 16.80
N PHE A 160 -10.00 0.50 16.01
CA PHE A 160 -10.00 -0.58 15.03
C PHE A 160 -9.67 -1.91 15.70
#